data_3aec52981bb02affae86098f141c207a
#
_entry.id   3aec52981bb02affae86098f141c207a
#
_cell.length_a   1.000
_cell.length_b   1.000
_cell.length_c   1.000
_cell.angle_alpha   90.00
_cell.angle_beta   90.00
_cell.angle_gamma   90.00
#
_symmetry.space_group_name_H-M   'P 1'
#
loop_
_entity.id
_entity.type
_entity.pdbx_description
1 polymer ?
#
loop_
_entity_poly.entity_id
_entity_poly.type
_entity_poly.pdbx_seq_one_letter_code
_entity_poly.pdbx_strand_id
1 'polypeptide(L)'
;MAWSEVFPPSESILELMVRGTVTFLVLVLLMRVVGQRESGGLGITDLLVVVLVADAASAGMTGNADTIGDGLVLVVTMLFWSVAIDAIAYRWPALSHLLKPRPRPLILDGILDRRVMRREFITEEEVLAQLRLHGYSEFDMIARAYLEPNGMISIVPKPERKP
;
A
#
# COMPACT_ATOMS: atom_id res chain seq x y z
N MET A 1 -27.32 11.58 30.09
CA MET A 1 -26.27 11.76 29.10
C MET A 1 -26.41 13.15 28.51
N ALA A 2 -25.44 14.02 28.74
CA ALA A 2 -25.45 15.36 28.16
C ALA A 2 -24.85 15.27 26.76
N TRP A 3 -25.65 15.38 25.73
CA TRP A 3 -25.21 15.38 24.32
C TRP A 3 -24.16 16.45 24.03
N SER A 4 -24.15 17.52 24.81
CA SER A 4 -23.17 18.60 24.75
C SER A 4 -21.74 18.19 25.13
N GLU A 5 -21.54 17.04 25.76
CA GLU A 5 -20.24 16.51 26.16
C GLU A 5 -19.72 15.43 25.18
N VAL A 6 -20.60 14.88 24.34
CA VAL A 6 -20.30 13.77 23.46
C VAL A 6 -19.85 14.25 22.06
N PHE A 7 -20.47 15.33 21.58
CA PHE A 7 -20.26 15.80 20.20
C PHE A 7 -19.11 16.79 20.00
N PRO A 8 -18.93 17.82 20.87
CA PRO A 8 -17.85 18.78 20.67
C PRO A 8 -16.49 18.12 20.92
N PRO A 9 -15.43 18.56 20.21
CA PRO A 9 -14.07 18.11 20.47
C PRO A 9 -13.67 18.42 21.91
N SER A 10 -13.10 17.45 22.60
CA SER A 10 -12.55 17.62 23.96
C SER A 10 -11.16 18.24 23.94
N GLU A 11 -10.41 17.98 22.85
CA GLU A 11 -9.07 18.50 22.61
C GLU A 11 -9.08 19.66 21.61
N SER A 12 -8.01 20.41 21.55
CA SER A 12 -7.85 21.47 20.55
C SER A 12 -7.88 20.88 19.13
N ILE A 13 -8.76 21.41 18.27
CA ILE A 13 -8.83 21.00 16.86
C ILE A 13 -7.46 21.05 16.18
N LEU A 14 -6.67 22.10 16.48
CA LEU A 14 -5.31 22.24 15.93
C LEU A 14 -4.40 21.10 16.40
N GLU A 15 -4.47 20.71 17.65
CA GLU A 15 -3.67 19.63 18.23
C GLU A 15 -4.03 18.30 17.55
N LEU A 16 -5.32 18.01 17.41
CA LEU A 16 -5.81 16.80 16.71
C LEU A 16 -5.36 16.75 15.25
N MET A 17 -5.45 17.89 14.55
CA MET A 17 -4.95 18.00 13.17
C MET A 17 -3.44 17.75 13.09
N VAL A 18 -2.66 18.28 14.00
CA VAL A 18 -1.19 18.04 14.02
C VAL A 18 -0.89 16.58 14.33
N ARG A 19 -1.50 15.99 15.35
CA ARG A 19 -1.34 14.58 15.71
C ARG A 19 -1.72 13.67 14.54
N GLY A 20 -2.90 13.87 13.95
CA GLY A 20 -3.36 13.12 12.78
C GLY A 20 -2.44 13.26 11.57
N THR A 21 -1.96 14.48 11.30
CA THR A 21 -1.02 14.76 10.19
C THR A 21 0.30 14.02 10.38
N VAL A 22 0.94 14.19 11.54
CA VAL A 22 2.25 13.58 11.82
C VAL A 22 2.13 12.06 11.76
N THR A 23 1.14 11.50 12.44
CA THR A 23 0.93 10.04 12.46
C THR A 23 0.68 9.51 11.05
N PHE A 24 -0.21 10.14 10.28
CA PHE A 24 -0.52 9.71 8.92
C PHE A 24 0.72 9.74 8.01
N LEU A 25 1.46 10.82 8.00
CA LEU A 25 2.66 10.96 7.15
C LEU A 25 3.77 9.99 7.57
N VAL A 26 3.96 9.76 8.86
CA VAL A 26 4.91 8.77 9.38
C VAL A 26 4.49 7.37 8.94
N LEU A 27 3.21 7.01 9.05
CA LEU A 27 2.70 5.71 8.59
C LEU A 27 2.88 5.51 7.09
N VAL A 28 2.57 6.52 6.27
CA VAL A 28 2.81 6.47 4.82
C VAL A 28 4.29 6.24 4.53
N LEU A 29 5.19 6.93 5.23
CA LEU A 29 6.64 6.75 5.07
C LEU A 29 7.09 5.34 5.49
N LEU A 30 6.63 4.85 6.65
CA LEU A 30 6.96 3.51 7.14
C LEU A 30 6.46 2.41 6.20
N MET A 31 5.21 2.50 5.77
CA MET A 31 4.64 1.54 4.80
C MET A 31 5.38 1.56 3.47
N ARG A 32 5.90 2.70 3.07
CA ARG A 32 6.74 2.80 1.88
C ARG A 32 8.11 2.13 2.06
N VAL A 33 8.73 2.23 3.23
CA VAL A 33 10.02 1.60 3.54
C VAL A 33 9.89 0.08 3.66
N VAL A 34 8.81 -0.37 4.31
CA VAL A 34 8.53 -1.81 4.48
C VAL A 34 8.25 -2.47 3.14
N GLY A 35 7.60 -1.75 2.20
CA GLY A 35 7.22 -2.28 0.90
C GLY A 35 6.09 -3.33 0.99
N GLN A 36 5.69 -3.82 -0.16
CA GLN A 36 4.75 -4.94 -0.24
C GLN A 36 5.56 -6.25 -0.26
N ARG A 37 5.23 -7.18 0.64
CA ARG A 37 6.02 -8.41 0.83
C ARG A 37 5.41 -9.64 0.15
N GLU A 38 4.15 -9.58 -0.26
CA GLU A 38 3.48 -10.73 -0.88
C GLU A 38 3.05 -10.41 -2.30
N SER A 39 3.41 -11.31 -3.22
CA SER A 39 2.96 -11.26 -4.61
C SER A 39 1.59 -11.93 -4.71
N GLY A 40 0.59 -11.19 -5.13
CA GLY A 40 -0.74 -11.74 -5.43
C GLY A 40 -1.86 -11.31 -4.50
N GLY A 41 -1.62 -10.41 -3.57
CA GLY A 41 -2.66 -9.86 -2.68
C GLY A 41 -2.20 -9.66 -1.24
N LEU A 42 -3.13 -9.28 -0.37
CA LEU A 42 -2.86 -9.13 1.07
C LEU A 42 -2.83 -10.52 1.73
N GLY A 43 -1.67 -10.91 2.24
CA GLY A 43 -1.53 -12.10 3.07
C GLY A 43 -2.06 -11.89 4.49
N ILE A 44 -2.23 -12.99 5.22
CA ILE A 44 -2.66 -12.95 6.64
C ILE A 44 -1.65 -12.17 7.49
N THR A 45 -0.36 -12.33 7.21
CA THR A 45 0.72 -11.63 7.90
C THR A 45 0.67 -10.13 7.63
N ASP A 46 0.41 -9.71 6.40
CA ASP A 46 0.29 -8.29 6.05
C ASP A 46 -0.90 -7.64 6.74
N LEU A 47 -2.04 -8.33 6.76
CA LEU A 47 -3.22 -7.88 7.48
C LEU A 47 -2.94 -7.71 8.98
N LEU A 48 -2.25 -8.68 9.59
CA LEU A 48 -1.87 -8.62 11.00
C LEU A 48 -0.94 -7.43 11.27
N VAL A 49 0.07 -7.20 10.42
CA VAL A 49 0.98 -6.06 10.55
C VAL A 49 0.22 -4.74 10.44
N VAL A 50 -0.70 -4.60 9.47
CA VAL A 50 -1.52 -3.39 9.32
C VAL A 50 -2.35 -3.12 10.57
N VAL A 51 -3.01 -4.16 11.14
CA VAL A 51 -3.82 -4.03 12.35
C VAL A 51 -2.95 -3.62 13.54
N LEU A 52 -1.81 -4.27 13.76
CA LEU A 52 -0.91 -3.95 14.87
C LEU A 52 -0.30 -2.55 14.75
N VAL A 53 0.06 -2.14 13.52
CA VAL A 53 0.56 -0.78 13.28
C VAL A 53 -0.53 0.26 13.51
N ALA A 54 -1.77 0.00 13.09
CA ALA A 54 -2.90 0.89 13.32
C ALA A 54 -3.20 1.03 14.83
N ASP A 55 -3.18 -0.06 15.57
CA ASP A 55 -3.38 -0.06 17.02
C ASP A 55 -2.27 0.71 17.74
N ALA A 56 -1.00 0.43 17.43
CA ALA A 56 0.14 1.14 18.00
C ALA A 56 0.13 2.65 17.68
N ALA A 57 -0.32 3.02 16.48
CA ALA A 57 -0.42 4.42 16.08
C ALA A 57 -1.61 5.15 16.74
N SER A 58 -2.65 4.41 17.14
CA SER A 58 -3.88 4.96 17.73
C SER A 58 -3.59 5.82 18.96
N ALA A 59 -2.78 5.34 19.88
CA ALA A 59 -2.42 6.08 21.11
C ALA A 59 -1.74 7.42 20.82
N GLY A 60 -0.85 7.47 19.82
CA GLY A 60 -0.17 8.72 19.40
C GLY A 60 -1.12 9.69 18.70
N MET A 61 -2.11 9.17 18.00
CA MET A 61 -3.06 9.94 17.21
C MET A 61 -4.19 10.51 18.08
N THR A 62 -4.78 9.71 18.94
CA THR A 62 -5.92 10.11 19.76
C THR A 62 -5.51 10.90 21.00
N GLY A 63 -4.38 10.56 21.64
CA GLY A 63 -4.00 11.20 22.92
C GLY A 63 -5.08 11.00 23.98
N ASN A 64 -5.63 12.10 24.49
CA ASN A 64 -6.77 12.10 25.44
C ASN A 64 -8.12 12.38 24.76
N ALA A 65 -8.18 12.23 23.45
CA ALA A 65 -9.39 12.47 22.65
C ALA A 65 -10.44 11.37 22.89
N ASP A 66 -11.56 11.74 23.54
CA ASP A 66 -12.58 10.79 23.99
C ASP A 66 -13.97 11.06 23.38
N THR A 67 -14.08 12.10 22.53
CA THR A 67 -15.37 12.50 21.96
C THR A 67 -15.52 12.09 20.50
N ILE A 68 -16.76 12.05 20.03
CA ILE A 68 -17.06 11.83 18.60
C ILE A 68 -16.46 12.96 17.75
N GLY A 69 -16.49 14.19 18.25
CA GLY A 69 -15.90 15.36 17.56
C GLY A 69 -14.41 15.19 17.33
N ASP A 70 -13.66 14.71 18.31
CA ASP A 70 -12.24 14.42 18.20
C ASP A 70 -11.97 13.38 17.09
N GLY A 71 -12.73 12.28 17.12
CA GLY A 71 -12.63 11.23 16.09
C GLY A 71 -12.93 11.74 14.70
N LEU A 72 -13.93 12.60 14.52
CA LEU A 72 -14.26 13.20 13.23
C LEU A 72 -13.15 14.12 12.71
N VAL A 73 -12.55 14.95 13.58
CA VAL A 73 -11.40 15.80 13.18
C VAL A 73 -10.24 14.95 12.69
N LEU A 74 -9.90 13.87 13.39
CA LEU A 74 -8.83 12.95 12.97
C LEU A 74 -9.14 12.28 11.64
N VAL A 75 -10.35 11.73 11.45
CA VAL A 75 -10.76 11.10 10.20
C VAL A 75 -10.71 12.07 9.03
N VAL A 76 -11.24 13.29 9.18
CA VAL A 76 -11.21 14.32 8.14
C VAL A 76 -9.77 14.71 7.80
N THR A 77 -8.89 14.84 8.80
CA THR A 77 -7.47 15.13 8.59
C THR A 77 -6.77 14.04 7.77
N MET A 78 -7.02 12.77 8.10
CA MET A 78 -6.44 11.64 7.36
C MET A 78 -6.96 11.57 5.91
N LEU A 79 -8.27 11.75 5.71
CA LEU A 79 -8.87 11.78 4.38
C LEU A 79 -8.33 12.96 3.55
N PHE A 80 -8.17 14.12 4.17
CA PHE A 80 -7.55 15.28 3.51
C PHE A 80 -6.14 14.93 3.00
N TRP A 81 -5.28 14.37 3.84
CA TRP A 81 -3.93 13.99 3.44
C TRP A 81 -3.90 12.87 2.40
N SER A 82 -4.81 11.89 2.48
CA SER A 82 -4.94 10.85 1.46
C SER A 82 -5.22 11.45 0.08
N VAL A 83 -6.22 12.33 -0.01
CA VAL A 83 -6.57 13.01 -1.26
C VAL A 83 -5.46 13.98 -1.70
N ALA A 84 -4.83 14.70 -0.75
CA ALA A 84 -3.75 15.63 -1.05
C ALA A 84 -2.53 14.91 -1.65
N ILE A 85 -2.13 13.76 -1.10
CA ILE A 85 -1.03 12.96 -1.63
C ILE A 85 -1.35 12.48 -3.05
N ASP A 86 -2.58 12.01 -3.31
CA ASP A 86 -2.99 11.60 -4.64
C ASP A 86 -3.02 12.76 -5.64
N ALA A 87 -3.52 13.92 -5.23
CA ALA A 87 -3.54 15.13 -6.05
C ALA A 87 -2.11 15.64 -6.36
N ILE A 88 -1.22 15.61 -5.37
CA ILE A 88 0.20 15.96 -5.53
C ILE A 88 0.87 14.99 -6.52
N ALA A 89 0.66 13.69 -6.35
CA ALA A 89 1.22 12.66 -7.23
C ALA A 89 0.70 12.81 -8.67
N TYR A 90 -0.56 13.20 -8.84
CA TYR A 90 -1.16 13.45 -10.15
C TYR A 90 -0.59 14.72 -10.80
N ARG A 91 -0.46 15.81 -10.05
CA ARG A 91 -0.03 17.12 -10.57
C ARG A 91 1.45 17.22 -10.87
N TRP A 92 2.29 16.50 -10.11
CA TRP A 92 3.75 16.51 -10.24
C TRP A 92 4.30 15.10 -10.48
N PRO A 93 4.48 14.69 -11.76
CA PRO A 93 4.98 13.36 -12.11
C PRO A 93 6.35 13.03 -11.48
N ALA A 94 7.20 14.04 -11.24
CA ALA A 94 8.48 13.84 -10.57
C ALA A 94 8.31 13.34 -9.12
N LEU A 95 7.28 13.85 -8.39
CA LEU A 95 6.94 13.38 -7.05
C LEU A 95 6.18 12.04 -7.07
N SER A 96 5.45 11.74 -8.14
CA SER A 96 4.72 10.48 -8.24
C SER A 96 5.66 9.28 -8.15
N HIS A 97 6.90 9.41 -8.69
CA HIS A 97 7.92 8.36 -8.58
C HIS A 97 8.44 8.15 -7.16
N LEU A 98 8.36 9.21 -6.34
CA LEU A 98 8.69 9.12 -4.92
C LEU A 98 7.50 8.58 -4.11
N LEU A 99 6.26 8.88 -4.51
CA LEU A 99 5.05 8.51 -3.78
C LEU A 99 4.47 7.16 -4.21
N LYS A 100 4.58 6.82 -5.51
CA LYS A 100 4.05 5.55 -6.05
C LYS A 100 5.21 4.70 -6.61
N PRO A 101 5.39 3.45 -6.15
CA PRO A 101 6.40 2.56 -6.70
C PRO A 101 6.09 2.23 -8.18
N ARG A 102 7.14 1.91 -8.93
CA ARG A 102 7.01 1.52 -10.35
C ARG A 102 6.88 0.01 -10.48
N PRO A 103 6.18 -0.48 -11.52
CA PRO A 103 6.22 -1.89 -11.89
C PRO A 103 7.66 -2.37 -12.08
N ARG A 104 7.97 -3.57 -11.59
CA ARG A 104 9.30 -4.18 -11.68
C ARG A 104 9.25 -5.42 -12.55
N PRO A 105 10.12 -5.57 -13.56
CA PRO A 105 10.11 -6.75 -14.41
C PRO A 105 10.51 -7.99 -13.59
N LEU A 106 9.67 -9.01 -13.60
CA LEU A 106 9.93 -10.33 -13.00
C LEU A 106 10.32 -11.36 -14.05
N ILE A 107 9.70 -11.30 -15.24
CA ILE A 107 9.98 -12.19 -16.36
C ILE A 107 10.20 -11.34 -17.61
N LEU A 108 11.24 -11.66 -18.36
CA LEU A 108 11.53 -11.12 -19.69
C LEU A 108 11.84 -12.29 -20.61
N ASP A 109 11.04 -12.47 -21.65
CA ASP A 109 11.16 -13.52 -22.68
C ASP A 109 11.25 -14.95 -22.12
N GLY A 110 10.55 -15.24 -21.03
CA GLY A 110 10.57 -16.55 -20.34
C GLY A 110 11.65 -16.66 -19.27
N ILE A 111 12.50 -15.66 -19.09
CA ILE A 111 13.62 -15.69 -18.14
C ILE A 111 13.25 -14.88 -16.91
N LEU A 112 13.40 -15.52 -15.72
CA LEU A 112 13.18 -14.89 -14.43
C LEU A 112 14.29 -13.92 -14.05
N ASP A 113 13.93 -12.70 -13.62
CA ASP A 113 14.87 -11.76 -12.99
C ASP A 113 15.07 -12.10 -11.51
N ARG A 114 16.05 -12.96 -11.24
CA ARG A 114 16.38 -13.39 -9.86
C ARG A 114 16.87 -12.24 -8.97
N ARG A 115 17.29 -11.11 -9.53
CA ARG A 115 17.71 -9.94 -8.77
C ARG A 115 16.48 -9.22 -8.18
N VAL A 116 15.46 -9.03 -9.02
CA VAL A 116 14.19 -8.44 -8.57
C VAL A 116 13.52 -9.37 -7.57
N MET A 117 13.44 -10.68 -7.85
CA MET A 117 12.86 -11.67 -6.94
C MET A 117 13.48 -11.62 -5.54
N ARG A 118 14.82 -11.61 -5.45
CA ARG A 118 15.51 -11.52 -4.14
C ARG A 118 15.27 -10.22 -3.41
N ARG A 119 15.19 -9.11 -4.15
CA ARG A 119 14.94 -7.78 -3.57
C ARG A 119 13.54 -7.65 -3.00
N GLU A 120 12.56 -8.27 -3.66
CA GLU A 120 11.15 -8.23 -3.27
C GLU A 120 10.73 -9.44 -2.43
N PHE A 121 11.69 -10.34 -2.11
CA PHE A 121 11.45 -11.57 -1.34
C PHE A 121 10.40 -12.50 -1.98
N ILE A 122 10.35 -12.54 -3.30
CA ILE A 122 9.43 -13.37 -4.09
C ILE A 122 10.14 -14.66 -4.50
N THR A 123 9.50 -15.80 -4.25
CA THR A 123 9.98 -17.12 -4.66
C THR A 123 9.56 -17.46 -6.08
N GLU A 124 10.28 -18.37 -6.72
CA GLU A 124 9.93 -18.89 -8.06
C GLU A 124 8.57 -19.60 -8.03
N GLU A 125 8.27 -20.28 -6.92
CA GLU A 125 7.01 -20.99 -6.72
C GLU A 125 5.81 -20.04 -6.64
N GLU A 126 5.96 -18.88 -5.99
CA GLU A 126 4.94 -17.83 -5.94
C GLU A 126 4.69 -17.24 -7.34
N VAL A 127 5.75 -16.99 -8.12
CA VAL A 127 5.59 -16.52 -9.50
C VAL A 127 4.85 -17.55 -10.34
N LEU A 128 5.21 -18.85 -10.23
CA LEU A 128 4.50 -19.92 -10.92
C LEU A 128 3.03 -20.04 -10.47
N ALA A 129 2.76 -19.86 -9.19
CA ALA A 129 1.40 -19.86 -8.68
C ALA A 129 0.56 -18.77 -9.33
N GLN A 130 1.12 -17.55 -9.44
CA GLN A 130 0.46 -16.42 -10.10
C GLN A 130 0.27 -16.67 -11.61
N LEU A 131 1.23 -17.28 -12.29
CA LEU A 131 1.07 -17.67 -13.69
C LEU A 131 -0.10 -18.66 -13.86
N ARG A 132 -0.21 -19.66 -12.99
CA ARG A 132 -1.32 -20.65 -13.03
C ARG A 132 -2.69 -19.99 -12.83
N LEU A 133 -2.79 -18.98 -11.96
CA LEU A 133 -4.03 -18.21 -11.78
C LEU A 133 -4.47 -17.48 -13.05
N HIS A 134 -3.50 -17.16 -13.93
CA HIS A 134 -3.75 -16.54 -15.23
C HIS A 134 -3.81 -17.55 -16.40
N GLY A 135 -3.77 -18.86 -16.10
CA GLY A 135 -3.89 -19.92 -17.11
C GLY A 135 -2.57 -20.31 -17.80
N TYR A 136 -1.43 -19.89 -17.27
CA TYR A 136 -0.12 -20.25 -17.82
C TYR A 136 0.61 -21.24 -16.90
N SER A 137 1.20 -22.30 -17.46
CA SER A 137 1.92 -23.34 -16.72
C SER A 137 3.44 -23.19 -16.72
N GLU A 138 3.99 -22.46 -17.69
CA GLU A 138 5.42 -22.36 -17.92
C GLU A 138 5.87 -20.91 -18.19
N PHE A 139 7.10 -20.59 -17.76
CA PHE A 139 7.68 -19.26 -17.98
C PHE A 139 7.90 -18.96 -19.47
N ASP A 140 8.19 -19.98 -20.27
CA ASP A 140 8.48 -19.84 -21.70
C ASP A 140 7.29 -19.30 -22.50
N MET A 141 6.08 -19.42 -21.99
CA MET A 141 4.86 -18.85 -22.58
C MET A 141 4.75 -17.33 -22.41
N ILE A 142 5.59 -16.74 -21.54
CA ILE A 142 5.47 -15.35 -21.11
C ILE A 142 6.51 -14.48 -21.82
N ALA A 143 6.05 -13.44 -22.51
CA ALA A 143 6.94 -12.42 -23.06
C ALA A 143 7.43 -11.49 -21.95
N ARG A 144 6.52 -11.01 -21.10
CA ARG A 144 6.86 -10.12 -19.98
C ARG A 144 5.92 -10.36 -18.80
N ALA A 145 6.45 -10.30 -17.59
CA ALA A 145 5.64 -10.19 -16.39
C ALA A 145 6.24 -9.13 -15.47
N TYR A 146 5.37 -8.35 -14.82
CA TYR A 146 5.80 -7.28 -13.92
C TYR A 146 5.14 -7.45 -12.56
N LEU A 147 5.90 -7.20 -11.51
CA LEU A 147 5.35 -6.95 -10.19
C LEU A 147 4.81 -5.52 -10.15
N GLU A 148 3.51 -5.41 -10.00
CA GLU A 148 2.82 -4.12 -9.92
C GLU A 148 2.94 -3.48 -8.51
N PRO A 149 2.72 -2.16 -8.40
CA PRO A 149 2.78 -1.47 -7.11
C PRO A 149 1.84 -2.00 -6.03
N ASN A 150 0.79 -2.70 -6.40
CA ASN A 150 -0.18 -3.32 -5.49
C ASN A 150 0.16 -4.78 -5.10
N GLY A 151 1.36 -5.27 -5.48
CA GLY A 151 1.79 -6.64 -5.23
C GLY A 151 1.26 -7.68 -6.21
N MET A 152 0.38 -7.31 -7.14
CA MET A 152 -0.10 -8.23 -8.17
C MET A 152 0.94 -8.41 -9.27
N ILE A 153 0.86 -9.54 -9.99
CA ILE A 153 1.72 -9.78 -11.15
C ILE A 153 0.90 -9.60 -12.42
N SER A 154 1.27 -8.61 -13.24
CA SER A 154 0.72 -8.44 -14.57
C SER A 154 1.51 -9.28 -15.58
N ILE A 155 0.79 -9.92 -16.52
CA ILE A 155 1.36 -10.91 -17.44
C ILE A 155 1.03 -10.53 -18.87
N VAL A 156 2.07 -10.50 -19.72
CA VAL A 156 1.96 -10.35 -21.17
C VAL A 156 2.47 -11.64 -21.80
N PRO A 157 1.61 -12.47 -22.38
CA PRO A 157 2.02 -13.72 -23.00
C PRO A 157 2.79 -13.47 -24.31
N LYS A 158 3.56 -14.45 -24.73
CA LYS A 158 4.10 -14.50 -26.09
C LYS A 158 2.96 -14.68 -27.10
N PRO A 159 3.05 -14.04 -28.26
CA PRO A 159 2.08 -14.30 -29.32
C PRO A 159 2.11 -15.78 -29.69
N GLU A 160 0.92 -16.41 -29.76
CA GLU A 160 0.82 -17.76 -30.27
C GLU A 160 1.49 -17.82 -31.66
N ARG A 161 2.49 -18.69 -31.82
CA ARG A 161 2.98 -19.01 -33.16
C ARG A 161 1.82 -19.66 -33.90
N LYS A 162 1.14 -18.90 -34.73
CA LYS A 162 0.22 -19.53 -35.72
C LYS A 162 1.06 -20.47 -36.56
N PRO A 163 0.59 -21.71 -36.71
CA PRO A 163 1.25 -22.69 -37.58
C PRO A 163 1.37 -22.23 -38.99
#